data_e91cdca997a55d1a2dd1dbd40c6b15fe
#
_entry.id   e91cdca997a55d1a2dd1dbd40c6b15fe
#
_cell.length_a   1.000
_cell.length_b   1.000
_cell.length_c   1.000
_cell.angle_alpha   90.00
_cell.angle_beta   90.00
_cell.angle_gamma   90.00
#
_symmetry.space_group_name_H-M   'P 1'
#
loop_
_entity.id
_entity.type
_entity.pdbx_description
1 polymer ?
#
loop_
_entity_poly.entity_id
_entity_poly.type
_entity_poly.pdbx_seq_one_letter_code
_entity_poly.pdbx_strand_id
1 'polypeptide(L)'
;GEEKDQFAWFEFALEGLRDDLDRMDQLTDYQVVKEKILIPAFKHPMFDRIFSDQDRLIIDIAIEKQIFQAADIRLIFPQKNAAEISKTIRWFREKEWITGLDENARKYVINFQNKYLIKYIISKLEKAGFIPFI
;
A
#
# COMPACT_ATOMS: atom_id res chain seq x y z
N GLY A 1 -10.06 2.99 -17.22
CA GLY A 1 -8.73 3.16 -17.72
C GLY A 1 -7.83 1.99 -17.36
N GLU A 2 -6.59 2.08 -17.70
CA GLU A 2 -5.63 1.03 -17.48
C GLU A 2 -5.46 0.64 -16.01
N GLU A 3 -5.47 1.62 -15.13
CA GLU A 3 -5.39 1.38 -13.68
C GLU A 3 -6.62 0.63 -13.17
N LYS A 4 -7.78 0.99 -13.68
CA LYS A 4 -9.03 0.33 -13.33
C LYS A 4 -9.03 -1.11 -13.82
N ASP A 5 -8.49 -1.37 -15.01
CA ASP A 5 -8.39 -2.71 -15.57
C ASP A 5 -7.42 -3.56 -14.74
N GLN A 6 -6.30 -2.99 -14.29
CA GLN A 6 -5.34 -3.68 -13.43
C GLN A 6 -5.96 -4.03 -12.07
N PHE A 7 -6.75 -3.13 -11.51
CA PHE A 7 -7.43 -3.39 -10.24
C PHE A 7 -8.49 -4.47 -10.40
N ALA A 8 -9.28 -4.40 -11.46
CA ALA A 8 -10.29 -5.42 -11.76
C ALA A 8 -9.64 -6.80 -11.97
N TRP A 9 -8.47 -6.83 -12.64
CA TRP A 9 -7.72 -8.06 -12.82
C TRP A 9 -7.24 -8.62 -11.47
N PHE A 10 -6.76 -7.75 -10.58
CA PHE A 10 -6.33 -8.14 -9.25
C PHE A 10 -7.47 -8.77 -8.46
N GLU A 11 -8.65 -8.15 -8.47
CA GLU A 11 -9.84 -8.70 -7.82
C GLU A 11 -10.26 -10.03 -8.44
N PHE A 12 -10.19 -10.14 -9.76
CA PHE A 12 -10.51 -11.37 -10.47
C PHE A 12 -9.55 -12.49 -10.04
N ALA A 13 -8.27 -12.19 -9.93
CA ALA A 13 -7.27 -13.16 -9.48
C ALA A 13 -7.57 -13.64 -8.06
N LEU A 14 -7.98 -12.73 -7.17
CA LEU A 14 -8.37 -13.09 -5.81
C LEU A 14 -9.61 -13.96 -5.81
N GLU A 15 -10.61 -13.66 -6.64
CA GLU A 15 -11.80 -14.49 -6.77
C GLU A 15 -11.47 -15.87 -7.30
N GLY A 16 -10.54 -15.96 -8.25
CA GLY A 16 -10.09 -17.26 -8.77
C GLY A 16 -9.45 -18.15 -7.72
N LEU A 17 -9.02 -17.56 -6.61
CA LEU A 17 -8.46 -18.30 -5.48
C LEU A 17 -9.51 -18.78 -4.47
N ARG A 18 -10.79 -18.52 -4.70
CA ARG A 18 -11.86 -18.92 -3.77
C ARG A 18 -11.89 -20.42 -3.51
N ASP A 19 -11.49 -21.22 -4.47
CA ASP A 19 -11.43 -22.68 -4.31
C ASP A 19 -10.31 -23.12 -3.37
N ASP A 20 -9.39 -22.18 -3.03
CA ASP A 20 -8.32 -22.40 -2.08
C ASP A 20 -8.57 -21.54 -0.84
N LEU A 21 -9.35 -22.05 0.08
CA LEU A 21 -9.76 -21.33 1.29
C LEU A 21 -8.57 -20.88 2.14
N ASP A 22 -7.52 -21.71 2.22
CA ASP A 22 -6.35 -21.36 3.03
C ASP A 22 -5.62 -20.13 2.47
N ARG A 23 -5.53 -20.02 1.14
CA ARG A 23 -4.91 -18.88 0.50
C ARG A 23 -5.78 -17.62 0.65
N MET A 24 -7.10 -17.77 0.52
CA MET A 24 -8.02 -16.65 0.74
C MET A 24 -7.93 -16.14 2.16
N ASP A 25 -7.92 -17.05 3.13
CA ASP A 25 -7.77 -16.67 4.54
C ASP A 25 -6.45 -15.92 4.77
N GLN A 26 -5.37 -16.36 4.15
CA GLN A 26 -4.08 -15.66 4.26
C GLN A 26 -4.15 -14.25 3.68
N LEU A 27 -4.81 -14.07 2.53
CA LEU A 27 -4.91 -12.75 1.90
C LEU A 27 -5.83 -11.80 2.66
N THR A 28 -6.77 -12.32 3.45
CA THR A 28 -7.59 -11.48 4.33
C THR A 28 -6.90 -11.13 5.64
N ASP A 29 -5.82 -11.83 5.97
CA ASP A 29 -4.97 -11.49 7.12
C ASP A 29 -3.96 -10.43 6.69
N TYR A 30 -4.15 -9.21 7.18
CA TYR A 30 -3.26 -8.11 6.83
C TYR A 30 -1.80 -8.39 7.19
N GLN A 31 -1.55 -9.12 8.27
CA GLN A 31 -0.18 -9.44 8.68
C GLN A 31 0.55 -10.21 7.58
N VAL A 32 -0.14 -11.16 6.94
CA VAL A 32 0.42 -11.93 5.81
C VAL A 32 0.66 -11.01 4.61
N VAL A 33 -0.32 -10.18 4.26
CA VAL A 33 -0.19 -9.22 3.15
C VAL A 33 1.00 -8.30 3.41
N LYS A 34 1.13 -7.79 4.62
CA LYS A 34 2.24 -6.93 5.00
C LYS A 34 3.59 -7.61 4.79
N GLU A 35 3.76 -8.79 5.36
CA GLU A 35 5.06 -9.48 5.38
C GLU A 35 5.44 -10.09 4.03
N LYS A 36 4.48 -10.66 3.32
CA LYS A 36 4.77 -11.38 2.07
C LYS A 36 4.65 -10.52 0.83
N ILE A 37 3.88 -9.45 0.87
CA ILE A 37 3.56 -8.66 -0.31
C ILE A 37 4.09 -7.22 -0.19
N LEU A 38 3.64 -6.46 0.82
CA LEU A 38 3.94 -5.02 0.89
C LEU A 38 5.40 -4.74 1.20
N ILE A 39 5.93 -5.32 2.25
CA ILE A 39 7.33 -5.09 2.62
C ILE A 39 8.27 -5.52 1.50
N PRO A 40 8.13 -6.73 0.92
CA PRO A 40 8.98 -7.11 -0.20
C PRO A 40 8.82 -6.21 -1.44
N ALA A 41 7.59 -5.77 -1.74
CA ALA A 41 7.36 -4.89 -2.89
C ALA A 41 8.07 -3.56 -2.74
N PHE A 42 7.96 -2.92 -1.56
CA PHE A 42 8.59 -1.63 -1.30
C PHE A 42 10.11 -1.70 -1.12
N LYS A 43 10.70 -2.89 -1.04
CA LYS A 43 12.16 -3.05 -1.00
C LYS A 43 12.81 -2.92 -2.36
N HIS A 44 12.05 -2.86 -3.44
CA HIS A 44 12.63 -2.69 -4.76
C HIS A 44 13.44 -1.39 -4.84
N PRO A 45 14.66 -1.42 -5.41
CA PRO A 45 15.54 -0.24 -5.46
C PRO A 45 14.93 0.99 -6.11
N MET A 46 13.93 0.82 -6.98
CA MET A 46 13.24 1.94 -7.60
C MET A 46 12.66 2.90 -6.55
N PHE A 47 12.17 2.38 -5.44
CA PHE A 47 11.54 3.21 -4.41
C PHE A 47 12.55 4.06 -3.65
N ASP A 48 13.81 3.67 -3.60
CA ASP A 48 14.87 4.48 -3.01
C ASP A 48 15.14 5.77 -3.80
N ARG A 49 14.79 5.75 -5.08
CA ARG A 49 14.91 6.94 -5.95
C ARG A 49 13.70 7.87 -5.83
N ILE A 50 12.56 7.33 -5.43
CA ILE A 50 11.31 8.09 -5.33
C ILE A 50 11.14 8.70 -3.95
N PHE A 51 11.50 7.96 -2.90
CA PHE A 51 11.27 8.35 -1.52
C PHE A 51 12.54 8.80 -0.83
N SER A 52 12.44 9.93 -0.13
CA SER A 52 13.46 10.34 0.82
C SER A 52 13.41 9.43 2.06
N ASP A 53 14.40 9.57 2.95
CA ASP A 53 14.40 8.83 4.21
C ASP A 53 13.14 9.13 5.04
N GLN A 54 12.70 10.40 5.06
CA GLN A 54 11.48 10.79 5.76
C GLN A 54 10.25 10.16 5.12
N ASP A 55 10.17 10.16 3.79
CA ASP A 55 9.07 9.53 3.06
C ASP A 55 8.98 8.04 3.39
N ARG A 56 10.14 7.37 3.47
CA ARG A 56 10.20 5.95 3.83
C ARG A 56 9.63 5.68 5.21
N LEU A 57 9.91 6.54 6.18
CA LEU A 57 9.36 6.40 7.51
C LEU A 57 7.83 6.50 7.49
N ILE A 58 7.28 7.38 6.66
CA ILE A 58 5.83 7.52 6.52
C ILE A 58 5.23 6.28 5.86
N ILE A 59 5.86 5.77 4.81
CA ILE A 59 5.42 4.53 4.16
C ILE A 59 5.48 3.36 5.16
N ASP A 60 6.51 3.30 5.99
CA ASP A 60 6.64 2.25 7.01
C ASP A 60 5.48 2.30 8.01
N ILE A 61 5.04 3.50 8.41
CA ILE A 61 3.86 3.65 9.27
C ILE A 61 2.62 3.12 8.57
N ALA A 62 2.43 3.49 7.31
CA ALA A 62 1.28 3.06 6.52
C ALA A 62 1.23 1.54 6.39
N ILE A 63 2.38 0.91 6.17
CA ILE A 63 2.49 -0.54 6.10
C ILE A 63 2.20 -1.17 7.45
N GLU A 64 2.80 -0.66 8.51
CA GLU A 64 2.70 -1.25 9.85
C GLU A 64 1.28 -1.15 10.40
N LYS A 65 0.63 -0.01 10.23
CA LYS A 65 -0.69 0.22 10.81
C LYS A 65 -1.86 -0.19 9.93
N GLN A 66 -1.65 -0.33 8.63
CA GLN A 66 -2.68 -0.51 7.62
C GLN A 66 -3.53 0.77 7.46
N ILE A 67 -4.16 1.23 8.52
CA ILE A 67 -4.93 2.48 8.55
C ILE A 67 -4.19 3.45 9.45
N PHE A 68 -3.85 4.63 8.94
CA PHE A 68 -3.11 5.62 9.70
C PHE A 68 -3.73 7.01 9.57
N GLN A 69 -3.34 7.91 10.47
CA GLN A 69 -3.82 9.28 10.53
C GLN A 69 -2.63 10.24 10.68
N ALA A 70 -2.91 11.53 10.54
CA ALA A 70 -1.90 12.57 10.74
C ALA A 70 -1.21 12.47 12.12
N ALA A 71 -1.97 12.10 13.15
CA ALA A 71 -1.43 11.93 14.49
C ALA A 71 -0.32 10.87 14.55
N ASP A 72 -0.43 9.82 13.74
CA ASP A 72 0.58 8.76 13.68
C ASP A 72 1.89 9.29 13.10
N ILE A 73 1.81 10.15 12.09
CA ILE A 73 2.99 10.80 11.50
C ILE A 73 3.60 11.78 12.49
N ARG A 74 2.77 12.50 13.25
CA ARG A 74 3.24 13.45 14.25
C ARG A 74 4.07 12.78 15.35
N LEU A 75 3.76 11.55 15.70
CA LEU A 75 4.52 10.80 16.71
C LEU A 75 5.97 10.58 16.31
N ILE A 76 6.26 10.40 15.02
CA ILE A 76 7.65 10.22 14.56
C ILE A 76 8.32 11.51 14.14
N PHE A 77 7.55 12.58 13.92
CA PHE A 77 8.06 13.90 13.57
C PHE A 77 7.50 14.96 14.53
N PRO A 78 7.84 14.88 15.82
CA PRO A 78 7.26 15.80 16.82
C PRO A 78 7.62 17.26 16.59
N GLN A 79 8.70 17.54 15.84
CA GLN A 79 9.12 18.89 15.51
C GLN A 79 8.29 19.53 14.39
N LYS A 80 7.50 18.74 13.66
CA LYS A 80 6.67 19.26 12.57
C LYS A 80 5.34 19.75 13.11
N ASN A 81 4.87 20.87 12.57
CA ASN A 81 3.53 21.38 12.92
C ASN A 81 2.45 20.72 12.07
N ALA A 82 1.19 21.01 12.42
CA ALA A 82 0.04 20.41 11.73
C ALA A 82 0.01 20.74 10.24
N ALA A 83 0.40 21.97 9.87
CA ALA A 83 0.39 22.40 8.48
C ALA A 83 1.42 21.62 7.64
N GLU A 84 2.60 21.39 8.19
CA GLU A 84 3.65 20.61 7.52
C GLU A 84 3.22 19.16 7.31
N ILE A 85 2.58 18.57 8.32
CA ILE A 85 2.07 17.19 8.22
C ILE A 85 0.96 17.09 7.19
N SER A 86 0.03 18.05 7.18
CA SER A 86 -1.04 18.10 6.19
C SER A 86 -0.48 18.22 4.77
N LYS A 87 0.55 19.03 4.59
CA LYS A 87 1.22 19.20 3.30
C LYS A 87 1.86 17.89 2.84
N THR A 88 2.50 17.19 3.74
CA THR A 88 3.11 15.89 3.47
C THR A 88 2.07 14.86 3.04
N ILE A 89 0.97 14.77 3.78
CA ILE A 89 -0.13 13.86 3.44
C ILE A 89 -0.70 14.20 2.06
N ARG A 90 -0.88 15.48 1.78
CA ARG A 90 -1.37 15.93 0.48
C ARG A 90 -0.45 15.49 -0.64
N TRP A 91 0.85 15.60 -0.46
CA TRP A 91 1.84 15.16 -1.45
C TRP A 91 1.69 13.66 -1.73
N PHE A 92 1.59 12.83 -0.69
CA PHE A 92 1.40 11.39 -0.87
C PHE A 92 0.10 11.06 -1.59
N ARG A 93 -0.97 11.81 -1.30
CA ARG A 93 -2.26 11.63 -1.98
C ARG A 93 -2.19 12.04 -3.45
N GLU A 94 -1.58 13.18 -3.74
CA GLU A 94 -1.46 13.69 -5.11
C GLU A 94 -0.61 12.76 -5.98
N LYS A 95 0.39 12.15 -5.39
CA LYS A 95 1.23 11.15 -6.07
C LYS A 95 0.61 9.75 -6.05
N GLU A 96 -0.57 9.62 -5.49
CA GLU A 96 -1.33 8.37 -5.47
C GLU A 96 -0.65 7.22 -4.72
N TRP A 97 0.20 7.52 -3.74
CA TRP A 97 0.80 6.51 -2.88
C TRP A 97 -0.14 6.07 -1.76
N ILE A 98 -0.98 6.99 -1.31
CA ILE A 98 -2.00 6.72 -0.30
C ILE A 98 -3.34 7.24 -0.79
N THR A 99 -4.40 6.72 -0.22
CA THR A 99 -5.76 7.19 -0.48
C THR A 99 -6.52 7.31 0.83
N GLY A 100 -7.52 8.18 0.86
CA GLY A 100 -8.40 8.30 2.01
C GLY A 100 -9.48 7.24 1.98
N LEU A 101 -9.97 6.86 3.16
CA LEU A 101 -11.04 5.87 3.26
C LEU A 101 -12.40 6.43 2.85
N ASP A 102 -12.56 7.75 2.91
CA ASP A 102 -13.78 8.44 2.47
C ASP A 102 -13.45 9.83 1.93
N GLU A 103 -14.46 10.57 1.45
CA GLU A 103 -14.26 11.89 0.84
C GLU A 103 -13.64 12.92 1.79
N ASN A 104 -14.01 12.88 3.06
CA ASN A 104 -13.49 13.77 4.09
C ASN A 104 -12.46 13.04 4.94
N ALA A 105 -11.61 12.28 4.29
CA ALA A 105 -10.75 11.33 4.95
C ALA A 105 -9.81 11.99 5.95
N ARG A 106 -9.79 11.45 7.15
CA ARG A 106 -8.76 11.65 8.15
C ARG A 106 -7.98 10.36 8.38
N LYS A 107 -8.46 9.27 7.77
CA LYS A 107 -7.83 7.95 7.80
C LYS A 107 -7.38 7.58 6.40
N TYR A 108 -6.18 7.08 6.31
CA TYR A 108 -5.51 6.82 5.05
C TYR A 108 -4.96 5.41 5.01
N VAL A 109 -4.87 4.87 3.80
CA VAL A 109 -4.31 3.54 3.53
C VAL A 109 -3.39 3.64 2.32
N ILE A 110 -2.51 2.66 2.15
CA ILE A 110 -1.70 2.55 0.94
C ILE A 110 -2.61 2.34 -0.26
N ASN A 111 -2.34 3.05 -1.33
CA ASN A 111 -3.08 2.91 -2.58
C ASN A 111 -2.48 1.78 -3.42
N PHE A 112 -3.10 0.60 -3.37
CA PHE A 112 -2.66 -0.56 -4.13
C PHE A 112 -2.77 -0.37 -5.64
N GLN A 113 -3.55 0.61 -6.09
CA GLN A 113 -3.71 0.92 -7.52
C GLN A 113 -2.62 1.84 -8.06
N ASN A 114 -1.69 2.29 -7.21
CA ASN A 114 -0.60 3.13 -7.67
C ASN A 114 0.15 2.45 -8.82
N LYS A 115 0.33 3.17 -9.92
CA LYS A 115 0.88 2.61 -11.16
C LYS A 115 2.29 2.06 -11.03
N TYR A 116 3.07 2.56 -10.08
CA TYR A 116 4.42 2.04 -9.85
C TYR A 116 4.41 0.85 -8.90
N LEU A 117 3.48 0.86 -7.96
CA LEU A 117 3.41 -0.17 -6.92
C LEU A 117 2.74 -1.45 -7.39
N ILE A 118 1.66 -1.33 -8.17
CA ILE A 118 0.80 -2.47 -8.48
C ILE A 118 1.53 -3.62 -9.18
N LYS A 119 2.46 -3.32 -10.07
CA LYS A 119 3.21 -4.37 -10.76
C LYS A 119 4.11 -5.16 -9.80
N TYR A 120 4.65 -4.51 -8.79
CA TYR A 120 5.47 -5.20 -7.77
C TYR A 120 4.60 -6.01 -6.83
N ILE A 121 3.40 -5.53 -6.52
CA ILE A 121 2.43 -6.27 -5.73
C ILE A 121 2.03 -7.55 -6.48
N ILE A 122 1.69 -7.44 -7.76
CA ILE A 122 1.32 -8.60 -8.58
C ILE A 122 2.47 -9.61 -8.62
N SER A 123 3.69 -9.13 -8.85
CA SER A 123 4.87 -9.97 -8.87
C SER A 123 5.05 -10.73 -7.55
N LYS A 124 4.84 -10.07 -6.42
CA LYS A 124 4.98 -10.72 -5.11
C LYS A 124 3.86 -11.71 -4.84
N LEU A 125 2.65 -11.42 -5.31
CA LEU A 125 1.53 -12.35 -5.22
C LEU A 125 1.84 -13.64 -6.02
N GLU A 126 2.38 -13.51 -7.21
CA GLU A 126 2.79 -14.66 -8.01
C GLU A 126 3.83 -15.50 -7.29
N LYS A 127 4.89 -14.85 -6.78
CA LYS A 127 5.98 -15.53 -6.08
C LYS A 127 5.53 -16.20 -4.80
N ALA A 128 4.54 -15.63 -4.12
CA ALA A 128 3.97 -16.20 -2.92
C ALA A 128 2.94 -17.30 -3.22
N GLY A 129 2.60 -17.52 -4.48
CA GLY A 129 1.67 -18.56 -4.89
C GLY A 129 0.20 -18.20 -4.72
N PHE A 130 -0.13 -16.90 -4.54
CA PHE A 130 -1.50 -16.44 -4.39
C PHE A 130 -2.20 -16.20 -5.73
N ILE A 131 -1.45 -16.04 -6.80
CA ILE A 131 -2.01 -15.84 -8.14
C ILE A 131 -1.59 -17.01 -9.01
N PRO A 132 -2.52 -17.60 -9.79
CA PRO A 132 -2.18 -18.62 -10.77
C PRO A 132 -1.14 -18.07 -11.76
N PHE A 133 -0.36 -18.96 -12.32
CA PHE A 133 0.65 -18.58 -13.28
C PHE A 133 0.02 -17.87 -14.49
N ILE A 134 0.56 -16.73 -14.83
CA ILE A 134 0.05 -15.92 -15.95
C ILE A 134 1.06 -15.92 -17.06
#